data_daf50c35fac134d355e9657100b6ea68
#
_entry.id   daf50c35fac134d355e9657100b6ea68
#
_cell.length_a   1.000
_cell.length_b   1.000
_cell.length_c   1.000
_cell.angle_alpha   90.00
_cell.angle_beta   90.00
_cell.angle_gamma   90.00
#
_symmetry.space_group_name_H-M   'P 1'
#
loop_
_entity.id
_entity.type
_entity.pdbx_description
1 polymer ?
#
loop_
_entity_poly.entity_id
_entity_poly.type
_entity_poly.pdbx_seq_one_letter_code
_entity_poly.pdbx_strand_id
1 'polypeptide(L)'
;MTPLTDIRPGNKVLHNASGITATVLHIENDRVELESFPGILCCAATDISGIELTNDMLQKLFFSNEEEWSKWSGQGINIKQQPDGFYYGLRITKNRCRIQHLHQLQNYVQDFYALFREVNYSLNISAL
;
A
#
# COMPACT_ATOMS: atom_id res chain seq x y z
N MET A 1 -6.91 13.92 14.67
CA MET A 1 -6.38 12.76 13.91
C MET A 1 -4.99 13.05 13.40
N THR A 2 -4.11 12.05 13.44
CA THR A 2 -2.78 12.18 12.86
C THR A 2 -2.87 12.04 11.34
N PRO A 3 -2.26 12.94 10.57
CA PRO A 3 -2.25 12.80 9.12
C PRO A 3 -1.45 11.57 8.70
N LEU A 4 -1.88 10.95 7.61
CA LEU A 4 -1.17 9.85 6.99
C LEU A 4 0.08 10.41 6.31
N THR A 5 1.28 9.95 6.70
CA THR A 5 2.54 10.59 6.33
C THR A 5 3.32 9.89 5.22
N ASP A 6 3.01 8.64 4.94
CA ASP A 6 3.75 7.80 3.99
C ASP A 6 2.98 7.56 2.69
N ILE A 7 2.12 8.49 2.31
CA ILE A 7 1.34 8.41 1.08
C ILE A 7 2.08 9.03 -0.09
N ARG A 8 1.81 8.49 -1.28
CA ARG A 8 2.35 8.97 -2.56
C ARG A 8 1.24 9.03 -3.59
N PRO A 9 1.38 9.84 -4.65
CA PRO A 9 0.47 9.75 -5.80
C PRO A 9 0.40 8.31 -6.34
N GLY A 10 -0.81 7.86 -6.63
CA GLY A 10 -1.08 6.48 -7.04
C GLY A 10 -1.48 5.55 -5.92
N ASN A 11 -1.30 5.92 -4.66
CA ASN A 11 -1.73 5.11 -3.53
C ASN A 11 -3.25 5.06 -3.42
N LYS A 12 -3.76 3.92 -2.97
CA LYS A 12 -5.18 3.76 -2.64
C LYS A 12 -5.38 3.96 -1.14
N VAL A 13 -6.31 4.82 -0.79
CA VAL A 13 -6.59 5.19 0.61
C VAL A 13 -8.09 5.21 0.85
N LEU A 14 -8.47 5.30 2.13
CA LEU A 14 -9.86 5.41 2.56
C LEU A 14 -10.16 6.86 2.90
N HIS A 15 -11.22 7.42 2.32
CA HIS A 15 -11.75 8.71 2.72
C HIS A 15 -12.73 8.49 3.87
N ASN A 16 -12.40 9.02 5.06
CA ASN A 16 -13.10 8.68 6.30
C ASN A 16 -14.57 9.10 6.30
N ALA A 17 -14.84 10.32 5.85
CA ALA A 17 -16.21 10.86 5.92
C ALA A 17 -17.20 10.11 5.02
N SER A 18 -16.76 9.69 3.83
CA SER A 18 -17.62 8.99 2.86
C SER A 18 -17.54 7.47 2.95
N GLY A 19 -16.49 6.94 3.58
CA GLY A 19 -16.24 5.50 3.64
C GLY A 19 -15.82 4.87 2.33
N ILE A 20 -15.49 5.67 1.31
CA ILE A 20 -15.08 5.17 0.00
C ILE A 20 -13.56 5.09 -0.11
N THR A 21 -13.10 4.19 -0.96
CA THR A 21 -11.68 4.13 -1.31
C THR A 21 -11.42 4.98 -2.54
N ALA A 22 -10.28 5.65 -2.56
CA ALA A 22 -9.91 6.56 -3.64
C ALA A 22 -8.40 6.51 -3.88
N THR A 23 -7.99 6.94 -5.07
CA THR A 23 -6.59 6.99 -5.45
C THR A 23 -6.03 8.39 -5.24
N VAL A 24 -4.88 8.49 -4.60
CA VAL A 24 -4.19 9.77 -4.40
C VAL A 24 -3.65 10.26 -5.74
N LEU A 25 -4.04 11.48 -6.13
CA LEU A 25 -3.57 12.12 -7.36
C LEU A 25 -2.43 13.09 -7.08
N HIS A 26 -2.55 13.89 -6.02
CA HIS A 26 -1.61 14.95 -5.70
C HIS A 26 -1.61 15.23 -4.21
N ILE A 27 -0.44 15.57 -3.69
CA ILE A 27 -0.25 15.93 -2.28
C ILE A 27 0.47 17.26 -2.24
N GLU A 28 -0.10 18.22 -1.54
CA GLU A 28 0.51 19.54 -1.35
C GLU A 28 0.30 19.98 0.10
N ASN A 29 1.39 20.08 0.85
CA ASN A 29 1.37 20.37 2.28
C ASN A 29 0.48 19.34 3.03
N ASP A 30 -0.61 19.81 3.62
CA ASP A 30 -1.59 18.99 4.34
C ASP A 30 -2.86 18.70 3.54
N ARG A 31 -2.87 19.04 2.24
CA ARG A 31 -4.01 18.85 1.34
C ARG A 31 -3.74 17.69 0.38
N VAL A 32 -4.76 16.90 0.13
CA VAL A 32 -4.70 15.74 -0.75
C VAL A 32 -5.82 15.79 -1.77
N GLU A 33 -5.46 15.59 -3.04
CA GLU A 33 -6.43 15.41 -4.11
C GLU A 33 -6.62 13.91 -4.36
N LEU A 34 -7.87 13.46 -4.31
CA LEU A 34 -8.25 12.07 -4.50
C LEU A 34 -9.08 11.92 -5.76
N GLU A 35 -8.77 10.89 -6.53
CA GLU A 35 -9.65 10.48 -7.63
C GLU A 35 -10.79 9.66 -7.07
N SER A 36 -12.00 10.22 -7.13
CA SER A 36 -13.25 9.57 -6.74
C SER A 36 -14.19 9.68 -7.92
N PHE A 37 -14.17 8.65 -8.79
CA PHE A 37 -14.96 8.65 -10.01
C PHE A 37 -16.42 9.06 -9.76
N PRO A 38 -17.01 10.00 -10.54
CA PRO A 38 -16.45 10.58 -11.77
C PRO A 38 -15.66 11.90 -11.59
N GLY A 39 -15.22 12.23 -10.41
CA GLY A 39 -14.59 13.53 -10.14
C GLY A 39 -13.34 13.46 -9.27
N ILE A 40 -12.93 14.62 -8.79
CA ILE A 40 -11.80 14.80 -7.90
C ILE A 40 -12.30 15.35 -6.57
N LEU A 41 -11.84 14.77 -5.47
CA LEU A 41 -12.15 15.23 -4.12
C LEU A 41 -10.90 15.80 -3.48
N CYS A 42 -10.98 17.05 -3.02
CA CYS A 42 -9.89 17.67 -2.25
C CYS A 42 -10.22 17.61 -0.77
N CYS A 43 -9.28 17.13 0.04
CA CYS A 43 -9.48 17.03 1.48
C CYS A 43 -8.16 17.27 2.22
N ALA A 44 -8.24 17.34 3.55
CA ALA A 44 -7.03 17.39 4.38
C ALA A 44 -6.44 15.99 4.53
N ALA A 45 -5.13 15.93 4.76
CA ALA A 45 -4.44 14.66 4.99
C ALA A 45 -4.97 13.92 6.22
N THR A 46 -5.60 14.63 7.18
CA THR A 46 -6.24 14.03 8.34
C THR A 46 -7.60 13.39 8.04
N ASP A 47 -8.16 13.62 6.84
CA ASP A 47 -9.45 13.08 6.43
C ASP A 47 -9.32 11.72 5.74
N ILE A 48 -8.11 11.21 5.58
CA ILE A 48 -7.85 9.92 4.95
C ILE A 48 -7.16 8.96 5.91
N SER A 49 -7.36 7.66 5.68
CA SER A 49 -6.74 6.58 6.44
C SER A 49 -6.17 5.54 5.49
N GLY A 50 -5.21 4.77 5.98
CA GLY A 50 -4.73 3.59 5.27
C GLY A 50 -5.81 2.51 5.22
N ILE A 51 -5.82 1.75 4.13
CA ILE A 51 -6.66 0.56 4.00
C ILE A 51 -5.90 -0.60 4.60
N GLU A 52 -6.44 -1.21 5.64
CA GLU A 52 -5.76 -2.32 6.32
C GLU A 52 -5.55 -3.49 5.35
N LEU A 53 -4.30 -3.96 5.27
CA LEU A 53 -3.94 -5.08 4.40
C LEU A 53 -4.39 -6.39 5.04
N THR A 54 -5.09 -7.22 4.28
CA THR A 54 -5.60 -8.52 4.72
C THR A 54 -5.09 -9.64 3.83
N ASN A 55 -5.18 -10.87 4.33
CA ASN A 55 -4.82 -12.06 3.53
C ASN A 55 -5.69 -12.18 2.27
N ASP A 56 -6.97 -11.85 2.39
CA ASP A 56 -7.89 -11.83 1.25
C ASP A 56 -7.41 -10.89 0.14
N MET A 57 -6.96 -9.70 0.52
CA MET A 57 -6.44 -8.72 -0.44
C MET A 57 -5.18 -9.24 -1.11
N LEU A 58 -4.28 -9.88 -0.36
CA LEU A 58 -3.08 -10.47 -0.94
C LEU A 58 -3.41 -11.55 -1.96
N GLN A 59 -4.41 -12.39 -1.68
CA GLN A 59 -4.85 -13.40 -2.64
C GLN A 59 -5.40 -12.74 -3.91
N LYS A 60 -6.18 -11.70 -3.78
CA LYS A 60 -6.73 -10.95 -4.93
C LYS A 60 -5.63 -10.24 -5.73
N LEU A 61 -4.53 -9.90 -5.09
CA LEU A 61 -3.36 -9.31 -5.74
C LEU A 61 -2.42 -10.36 -6.35
N PHE A 62 -2.85 -11.62 -6.42
CA PHE A 62 -2.09 -12.75 -6.97
C PHE A 62 -0.87 -13.14 -6.14
N PHE A 63 -0.89 -12.85 -4.84
CA PHE A 63 0.10 -13.40 -3.92
C PHE A 63 -0.31 -14.80 -3.49
N SER A 64 0.67 -15.70 -3.41
CA SER A 64 0.48 -17.06 -2.90
C SER A 64 1.08 -17.17 -1.52
N ASN A 65 0.37 -17.82 -0.60
CA ASN A 65 0.86 -18.06 0.75
C ASN A 65 1.65 -19.37 0.80
N GLU A 66 2.89 -19.28 1.25
CA GLU A 66 3.71 -20.45 1.57
C GLU A 66 3.54 -20.73 3.07
N GLU A 67 2.66 -21.69 3.39
CA GLU A 67 2.18 -21.94 4.75
C GLU A 67 3.28 -22.19 5.78
N GLU A 68 4.34 -22.91 5.42
CA GLU A 68 5.43 -23.25 6.34
C GLU A 68 6.14 -22.02 6.93
N TRP A 69 6.11 -20.91 6.20
CA TRP A 69 6.89 -19.73 6.53
C TRP A 69 6.04 -18.50 6.77
N SER A 70 4.71 -18.61 6.71
CA SER A 70 3.81 -17.44 6.70
C SER A 70 4.25 -16.40 5.68
N LYS A 71 4.76 -16.89 4.55
CA LYS A 71 5.37 -16.06 3.51
C LYS A 71 4.42 -15.92 2.34
N TRP A 72 4.23 -14.69 1.90
CA TRP A 72 3.45 -14.38 0.71
C TRP A 72 4.39 -14.00 -0.41
N SER A 73 4.25 -14.61 -1.58
CA SER A 73 5.04 -14.27 -2.76
C SER A 73 4.15 -14.03 -3.95
N GLY A 74 4.47 -13.00 -4.70
CA GLY A 74 3.76 -12.61 -5.91
C GLY A 74 4.29 -11.29 -6.45
N GLN A 75 3.96 -11.00 -7.67
CA GLN A 75 4.41 -9.77 -8.36
C GLN A 75 5.92 -9.50 -8.23
N GLY A 76 6.70 -10.59 -8.16
CA GLY A 76 8.17 -10.49 -8.09
C GLY A 76 8.74 -10.15 -6.73
N ILE A 77 7.94 -10.07 -5.69
CA ILE A 77 8.38 -9.75 -4.32
C ILE A 77 7.91 -10.80 -3.32
N ASN A 78 8.54 -10.79 -2.16
CA ASN A 78 8.17 -11.64 -1.04
C ASN A 78 7.94 -10.80 0.20
N ILE A 79 6.89 -11.13 0.96
CA ILE A 79 6.61 -10.54 2.27
C ILE A 79 6.31 -11.65 3.26
N LYS A 80 6.59 -11.40 4.53
CA LYS A 80 6.36 -12.38 5.59
C LYS A 80 5.48 -11.80 6.67
N GLN A 81 4.45 -12.55 7.07
CA GLN A 81 3.63 -12.20 8.22
C GLN A 81 4.33 -12.67 9.50
N GLN A 82 4.49 -11.76 10.46
CA GLN A 82 5.09 -12.06 11.76
C GLN A 82 4.01 -12.38 12.80
N PRO A 83 4.40 -12.94 13.96
CA PRO A 83 3.44 -13.25 15.03
C PRO A 83 2.65 -12.06 15.55
N ASP A 84 3.12 -10.82 15.35
CA ASP A 84 2.39 -9.61 15.69
C ASP A 84 1.20 -9.32 14.75
N GLY A 85 1.05 -10.11 13.69
CA GLY A 85 0.00 -9.95 12.70
C GLY A 85 0.34 -9.02 11.54
N PHE A 86 1.44 -8.27 11.63
CA PHE A 86 1.85 -7.36 10.57
C PHE A 86 2.72 -8.06 9.52
N TYR A 87 2.73 -7.51 8.31
CA TYR A 87 3.56 -8.01 7.22
C TYR A 87 4.87 -7.24 7.17
N TYR A 88 5.93 -7.93 6.79
CA TYR A 88 7.26 -7.32 6.66
C TYR A 88 7.84 -7.70 5.31
N GLY A 89 8.38 -6.70 4.62
CA GLY A 89 9.07 -6.92 3.36
C GLY A 89 10.36 -7.71 3.57
N LEU A 90 10.56 -8.75 2.78
CA LEU A 90 11.79 -9.55 2.81
C LEU A 90 12.86 -8.85 1.96
N ARG A 91 13.58 -7.94 2.57
CA ARG A 91 14.65 -7.17 1.92
C ARG A 91 16.00 -7.62 2.44
N ILE A 92 17.01 -7.43 1.61
CA ILE A 92 18.40 -7.74 1.94
C ILE A 92 19.00 -6.66 2.87
N THR A 93 18.29 -5.57 3.11
CA THR A 93 18.75 -4.49 3.97
C THR A 93 18.41 -4.72 5.44
N LYS A 94 19.17 -4.09 6.33
CA LYS A 94 19.03 -4.21 7.78
C LYS A 94 17.69 -3.72 8.31
N ASN A 95 17.02 -2.82 7.61
CA ASN A 95 15.77 -2.23 8.05
C ASN A 95 14.59 -3.00 7.45
N ARG A 96 13.80 -3.63 8.33
CA ARG A 96 12.57 -4.28 7.92
C ARG A 96 11.52 -3.23 7.57
N CYS A 97 10.88 -3.38 6.43
CA CYS A 97 9.78 -2.53 6.04
C CYS A 97 8.48 -3.13 6.58
N ARG A 98 7.92 -2.53 7.63
CA ARG A 98 6.65 -2.97 8.21
C ARG A 98 5.51 -2.53 7.31
N ILE A 99 4.66 -3.48 6.94
CA ILE A 99 3.53 -3.26 6.04
C ILE A 99 2.25 -3.54 6.81
N GLN A 100 1.46 -2.52 7.06
CA GLN A 100 0.18 -2.61 7.75
C GLN A 100 -0.97 -2.28 6.80
N HIS A 101 -0.76 -1.35 5.89
CA HIS A 101 -1.78 -0.82 5.01
C HIS A 101 -1.43 -1.06 3.55
N LEU A 102 -2.46 -1.07 2.69
CA LEU A 102 -2.30 -1.29 1.26
C LEU A 102 -1.34 -0.30 0.61
N HIS A 103 -1.40 0.98 0.97
CA HIS A 103 -0.51 1.99 0.38
C HIS A 103 0.96 1.73 0.73
N GLN A 104 1.23 1.16 1.91
CA GLN A 104 2.59 0.78 2.31
C GLN A 104 3.11 -0.37 1.45
N LEU A 105 2.25 -1.34 1.11
CA LEU A 105 2.61 -2.39 0.17
C LEU A 105 2.88 -1.83 -1.22
N GLN A 106 2.05 -0.91 -1.69
CA GLN A 106 2.29 -0.22 -2.96
C GLN A 106 3.64 0.49 -2.98
N ASN A 107 3.98 1.21 -1.93
CA ASN A 107 5.25 1.91 -1.81
C ASN A 107 6.43 0.94 -1.74
N TYR A 108 6.28 -0.15 -0.99
CA TYR A 108 7.31 -1.17 -0.89
C TYR A 108 7.62 -1.80 -2.26
N VAL A 109 6.59 -2.16 -3.02
CA VAL A 109 6.77 -2.73 -4.36
C VAL A 109 7.47 -1.74 -5.27
N GLN A 110 7.05 -0.48 -5.26
CA GLN A 110 7.67 0.57 -6.07
C GLN A 110 9.15 0.76 -5.73
N ASP A 111 9.47 0.83 -4.44
CA ASP A 111 10.85 1.01 -3.97
C ASP A 111 11.71 -0.21 -4.28
N PHE A 112 11.16 -1.42 -4.12
CA PHE A 112 11.87 -2.65 -4.43
C PHE A 112 12.29 -2.69 -5.89
N TYR A 113 11.38 -2.42 -6.80
CA TYR A 113 11.69 -2.44 -8.24
C TYR A 113 12.64 -1.31 -8.62
N ALA A 114 12.51 -0.14 -8.03
CA ALA A 114 13.41 0.97 -8.31
C ALA A 114 14.84 0.69 -7.86
N LEU A 115 15.01 0.07 -6.68
CA LEU A 115 16.33 -0.18 -6.09
C LEU A 115 17.00 -1.45 -6.63
N PHE A 116 16.24 -2.53 -6.82
CA PHE A 116 16.82 -3.83 -7.12
C PHE A 116 16.67 -4.27 -8.58
N ARG A 117 15.75 -3.68 -9.30
CA ARG A 117 15.48 -4.01 -10.71
C ARG A 117 15.71 -2.84 -11.65
N GLU A 118 15.95 -1.65 -11.11
CA GLU A 118 16.12 -0.41 -11.89
C GLU A 118 14.94 -0.15 -12.83
N VAL A 119 13.74 -0.52 -12.40
CA VAL A 119 12.51 -0.40 -13.18
C VAL A 119 11.48 0.39 -12.39
N ASN A 120 10.78 1.29 -13.07
CA ASN A 120 9.64 1.97 -12.48
C ASN A 120 8.41 1.07 -12.60
N TYR A 121 8.04 0.43 -11.50
CA TYR A 121 6.92 -0.50 -11.43
C TYR A 121 6.03 -0.17 -10.24
N SER A 122 4.74 -0.25 -10.44
CA SER A 122 3.73 -0.07 -9.39
C SER A 122 2.95 -1.36 -9.19
N LEU A 123 2.56 -1.63 -7.95
CA LEU A 123 1.73 -2.78 -7.62
C LEU A 123 0.40 -2.69 -8.39
N ASN A 124 0.06 -3.77 -9.08
CA ASN A 124 -1.21 -3.86 -9.79
C ASN A 124 -2.33 -4.19 -8.80
N ILE A 125 -3.19 -3.22 -8.52
CA ILE A 125 -4.30 -3.34 -7.57
C ILE A 125 -5.66 -3.42 -8.26
N SER A 126 -5.70 -3.65 -9.56
CA SER A 126 -6.97 -3.64 -10.32
C SER A 126 -7.97 -4.72 -9.88
N ALA A 127 -7.49 -5.77 -9.22
CA ALA A 127 -8.34 -6.85 -8.71
C ALA A 127 -9.06 -6.52 -7.40
N LEU A 128 -8.71 -5.43 -6.76
CA LEU A 128 -9.33 -5.01 -5.48
C LEU A 128 -10.60 -4.21 -5.68
#